data_90ccfadda03d4fab7f767fb6a88261bb
#
_entry.id   90ccfadda03d4fab7f767fb6a88261bb
#
_cell.length_a   1.000
_cell.length_b   1.000
_cell.length_c   1.000
_cell.angle_alpha   90.00
_cell.angle_beta   90.00
_cell.angle_gamma   90.00
#
_symmetry.space_group_name_H-M   'P 1'
#
loop_
_entity.id
_entity.type
_entity.pdbx_description
1 polymer ?
#
loop_
_entity_poly.entity_id
_entity_poly.type
_entity_poly.pdbx_seq_one_letter_code
_entity_poly.pdbx_strand_id
1 'polypeptide(L)'
;SECEAGCYRCLLGYYNQRDHDLIDRRLPELKQFLINLAKSKVSIQGGSDSRSERLENLLRLAGSGLERSWLETVYSLGHFLPDEAQKEVPGFYVTPDFTYKETFTVVFIDGPHHEKSLQQRLDNKKRQDLIDAGFRVVVFTKDSKNWPGVFKEYNWVFGDGEK
;
A
#
# COMPACT_ATOMS: atom_id res chain seq x y z
N SER A 1 12.74 -34.13 -25.07
CA SER A 1 11.32 -33.84 -25.22
C SER A 1 11.19 -32.57 -26.04
N GLU A 2 10.67 -32.71 -27.22
CA GLU A 2 10.56 -31.65 -28.21
C GLU A 2 9.31 -30.83 -27.94
N CYS A 3 9.47 -29.84 -27.05
CA CYS A 3 8.42 -28.87 -26.83
C CYS A 3 8.57 -27.75 -27.88
N GLU A 4 7.80 -27.81 -28.95
CA GLU A 4 7.89 -26.81 -30.03
C GLU A 4 7.22 -25.49 -29.66
N ALA A 5 5.92 -25.43 -29.52
CA ALA A 5 5.18 -24.20 -29.21
C ALA A 5 5.07 -23.91 -27.71
N GLY A 6 4.60 -24.86 -26.97
CA GLY A 6 4.45 -24.86 -25.52
C GLY A 6 4.03 -26.21 -25.00
N CYS A 7 4.29 -26.51 -23.72
CA CYS A 7 3.83 -27.74 -23.08
C CYS A 7 3.56 -27.50 -21.60
N TYR A 8 2.93 -28.48 -20.93
CA TYR A 8 2.60 -28.40 -19.49
C TYR A 8 3.80 -28.28 -18.55
N ARG A 9 5.03 -28.47 -19.03
CA ARG A 9 6.25 -28.25 -18.26
C ARG A 9 6.78 -26.83 -18.36
N CYS A 10 6.24 -26.00 -19.27
CA CYS A 10 6.78 -24.67 -19.51
C CYS A 10 5.73 -23.54 -19.53
N LEU A 11 4.80 -23.56 -20.48
CA LEU A 11 3.88 -22.44 -20.71
C LEU A 11 2.41 -22.78 -20.51
N LEU A 12 2.03 -24.08 -20.71
CA LEU A 12 0.65 -24.51 -20.59
C LEU A 12 0.35 -24.87 -19.13
N GLY A 13 -0.79 -24.45 -18.63
CA GLY A 13 -1.25 -24.74 -17.29
C GLY A 13 -2.76 -24.84 -17.25
N TYR A 14 -3.29 -25.37 -16.16
CA TYR A 14 -4.73 -25.48 -15.97
C TYR A 14 -5.46 -24.14 -16.06
N TYR A 15 -4.84 -23.07 -15.52
CA TYR A 15 -5.46 -21.74 -15.44
C TYR A 15 -5.49 -20.99 -16.78
N ASN A 16 -4.66 -21.37 -17.75
CA ASN A 16 -4.65 -20.78 -19.09
C ASN A 16 -5.14 -21.74 -20.19
N GLN A 17 -5.88 -22.78 -19.80
CA GLN A 17 -6.31 -23.85 -20.72
C GLN A 17 -7.13 -23.34 -21.91
N ARG A 18 -7.89 -22.26 -21.73
CA ARG A 18 -8.69 -21.64 -22.80
C ARG A 18 -7.85 -20.98 -23.88
N ASP A 19 -6.61 -20.65 -23.55
CA ASP A 19 -5.70 -19.89 -24.40
C ASP A 19 -4.58 -20.76 -24.96
N HIS A 20 -4.60 -22.10 -24.74
CA HIS A 20 -3.54 -23.01 -25.17
C HIS A 20 -3.25 -22.91 -26.66
N ASP A 21 -4.28 -22.74 -27.49
CA ASP A 21 -4.14 -22.62 -28.94
C ASP A 21 -3.49 -21.29 -29.38
N LEU A 22 -3.46 -20.30 -28.50
CA LEU A 22 -2.84 -18.99 -28.73
C LEU A 22 -1.42 -18.90 -28.21
N ILE A 23 -0.97 -19.87 -27.42
CA ILE A 23 0.34 -19.85 -26.76
C ILE A 23 1.38 -20.53 -27.66
N ASP A 24 2.17 -19.73 -28.35
CA ASP A 24 3.29 -20.21 -29.17
C ASP A 24 4.55 -19.36 -28.94
N ARG A 25 5.55 -19.95 -28.25
CA ARG A 25 6.85 -19.30 -28.00
C ARG A 25 7.70 -19.06 -29.25
N ARG A 26 7.34 -19.66 -30.39
CA ARG A 26 8.09 -19.53 -31.66
C ARG A 26 7.73 -18.27 -32.41
N LEU A 27 6.69 -17.55 -32.00
CA LEU A 27 6.26 -16.28 -32.60
C LEU A 27 7.44 -15.30 -32.61
N PRO A 28 7.89 -14.83 -33.79
CA PRO A 28 9.01 -13.89 -33.89
C PRO A 28 8.79 -12.60 -33.08
N GLU A 29 7.56 -12.10 -33.05
CA GLU A 29 7.15 -10.90 -32.33
C GLU A 29 7.32 -11.08 -30.84
N LEU A 30 6.93 -12.25 -30.29
CA LEU A 30 7.10 -12.59 -28.88
C LEU A 30 8.58 -12.69 -28.53
N LYS A 31 9.37 -13.34 -29.38
CA LYS A 31 10.81 -13.45 -29.18
C LYS A 31 11.48 -12.08 -29.17
N GLN A 32 11.12 -11.21 -30.10
CA GLN A 32 11.65 -9.85 -30.17
C GLN A 32 11.23 -9.02 -28.95
N PHE A 33 9.99 -9.15 -28.52
CA PHE A 33 9.49 -8.49 -27.30
C PHE A 33 10.28 -8.94 -26.07
N LEU A 34 10.49 -10.24 -25.87
CA LEU A 34 11.26 -10.76 -24.74
C LEU A 34 12.73 -10.31 -24.79
N ILE A 35 13.34 -10.26 -25.99
CA ILE A 35 14.71 -9.74 -26.15
C ILE A 35 14.77 -8.25 -25.78
N ASN A 36 13.80 -7.47 -26.21
CA ASN A 36 13.72 -6.05 -25.86
C ASN A 36 13.53 -5.88 -24.36
N LEU A 37 12.66 -6.68 -23.73
CA LEU A 37 12.46 -6.68 -22.29
C LEU A 37 13.74 -7.05 -21.52
N ALA A 38 14.45 -8.08 -21.96
CA ALA A 38 15.73 -8.50 -21.35
C ALA A 38 16.86 -7.47 -21.50
N LYS A 39 16.81 -6.65 -22.56
CA LYS A 39 17.75 -5.55 -22.80
C LYS A 39 17.28 -4.22 -22.22
N SER A 40 16.02 -4.12 -21.79
CA SER A 40 15.51 -2.89 -21.20
C SER A 40 16.25 -2.60 -19.89
N LYS A 41 16.74 -1.39 -19.77
CA LYS A 41 17.16 -0.87 -18.48
C LYS A 41 15.90 -0.32 -17.79
N VAL A 42 15.52 -0.94 -16.70
CA VAL A 42 14.53 -0.32 -15.80
C VAL A 42 15.21 0.90 -15.18
N SER A 43 15.00 2.05 -15.78
CA SER A 43 15.21 3.29 -15.07
C SER A 43 13.91 3.51 -14.27
N ILE A 44 13.99 3.47 -12.97
CA ILE A 44 12.99 4.11 -12.15
C ILE A 44 13.16 5.60 -12.46
N GLN A 45 12.49 6.10 -13.49
CA GLN A 45 12.06 7.47 -13.49
C GLN A 45 10.98 7.52 -12.40
N GLY A 46 11.44 7.55 -11.15
CA GLY A 46 10.68 8.21 -10.15
C GLY A 46 10.45 9.59 -10.72
N GLY A 47 9.25 9.92 -11.14
CA GLY A 47 8.79 11.22 -10.86
C GLY A 47 9.08 11.34 -9.37
N SER A 48 10.18 11.98 -9.04
CA SER A 48 10.40 12.45 -7.71
C SER A 48 9.39 13.57 -7.55
N ASP A 49 8.13 13.21 -7.29
CA ASP A 49 7.37 14.08 -6.43
C ASP A 49 8.33 14.32 -5.27
N SER A 50 8.85 15.52 -5.20
CA SER A 50 9.73 15.83 -4.09
C SER A 50 8.97 15.42 -2.84
N ARG A 51 9.64 14.96 -1.79
CA ARG A 51 8.95 14.54 -0.56
C ARG A 51 7.93 15.60 -0.10
N SER A 52 8.20 16.89 -0.41
CA SER A 52 7.29 18.01 -0.20
C SER A 52 6.05 17.98 -1.09
N GLU A 53 6.16 17.65 -2.38
CA GLU A 53 5.00 17.54 -3.28
C GLU A 53 4.09 16.36 -2.88
N ARG A 54 4.71 15.25 -2.45
CA ARG A 54 3.96 14.12 -1.90
C ARG A 54 3.20 14.50 -0.64
N LEU A 55 3.83 15.25 0.28
CA LEU A 55 3.16 15.77 1.46
C LEU A 55 1.98 16.68 1.08
N GLU A 56 2.16 17.62 0.15
CA GLU A 56 1.08 18.51 -0.29
C GLU A 56 -0.12 17.73 -0.85
N ASN A 57 0.14 16.69 -1.65
CA ASN A 57 -0.91 15.84 -2.20
C ASN A 57 -1.67 15.10 -1.09
N LEU A 58 -0.98 14.54 -0.11
CA LEU A 58 -1.59 13.86 1.05
C LEU A 58 -2.40 14.83 1.92
N LEU A 59 -1.88 16.05 2.16
CA LEU A 59 -2.57 17.08 2.93
C LEU A 59 -3.88 17.55 2.27
N ARG A 60 -3.97 17.53 0.94
CA ARG A 60 -5.22 17.82 0.21
C ARG A 60 -6.27 16.73 0.41
N LEU A 61 -5.85 15.48 0.57
CA LEU A 61 -6.73 14.33 0.76
C LEU A 61 -7.14 14.14 2.22
N ALA A 62 -6.36 14.63 3.17
CA ALA A 62 -6.62 14.49 4.60
C ALA A 62 -7.99 15.09 5.00
N GLY A 63 -8.84 14.29 5.66
CA GLY A 63 -10.22 14.61 5.99
C GLY A 63 -10.38 15.52 7.21
N SER A 64 -9.36 15.62 8.08
CA SER A 64 -9.41 16.38 9.32
C SER A 64 -8.14 17.17 9.62
N GLY A 65 -8.26 18.15 10.53
CA GLY A 65 -7.08 18.89 11.02
C GLY A 65 -6.10 18.01 11.80
N LEU A 66 -6.58 16.97 12.47
CA LEU A 66 -5.75 16.04 13.22
C LEU A 66 -4.89 15.17 12.28
N GLU A 67 -5.46 14.69 11.19
CA GLU A 67 -4.75 13.95 10.15
C GLU A 67 -3.66 14.82 9.47
N ARG A 68 -3.96 16.08 9.20
CA ARG A 68 -2.97 17.03 8.66
C ARG A 68 -1.83 17.23 9.63
N SER A 69 -2.12 17.45 10.90
CA SER A 69 -1.11 17.59 11.95
C SER A 69 -0.23 16.35 12.09
N TRP A 70 -0.82 15.16 11.91
CA TRP A 70 -0.09 13.90 11.90
C TRP A 70 0.85 13.80 10.70
N LEU A 71 0.39 14.12 9.48
CA LEU A 71 1.24 14.14 8.29
C LEU A 71 2.41 15.11 8.41
N GLU A 72 2.16 16.31 8.93
CA GLU A 72 3.22 17.31 9.20
C GLU A 72 4.24 16.78 10.21
N THR A 73 3.79 16.05 11.22
CA THR A 73 4.67 15.41 12.22
C THR A 73 5.52 14.31 11.58
N VAL A 74 4.91 13.41 10.78
CA VAL A 74 5.62 12.37 10.01
C VAL A 74 6.69 13.01 9.11
N TYR A 75 6.35 14.10 8.44
CA TYR A 75 7.25 14.80 7.55
C TYR A 75 8.40 15.45 8.31
N SER A 76 8.12 16.18 9.40
CA SER A 76 9.12 16.93 10.18
C SER A 76 10.10 16.03 10.91
N LEU A 77 9.65 14.83 11.31
CA LEU A 77 10.52 13.83 11.96
C LEU A 77 11.29 12.94 10.96
N GLY A 78 11.19 13.18 9.66
CA GLY A 78 11.91 12.40 8.67
C GLY A 78 11.33 11.00 8.41
N HIS A 79 10.18 10.66 8.98
CA HIS A 79 9.52 9.37 8.78
C HIS A 79 8.99 9.19 7.35
N PHE A 80 8.80 7.94 6.91
CA PHE A 80 8.21 7.66 5.61
C PHE A 80 6.79 8.18 5.52
N LEU A 81 6.48 8.89 4.42
CA LEU A 81 5.12 9.33 4.13
C LEU A 81 4.28 8.15 3.64
N PRO A 82 2.98 8.09 3.97
CA PRO A 82 2.08 7.05 3.50
C PRO A 82 1.95 7.04 1.96
N ASP A 83 1.56 5.90 1.41
CA ASP A 83 1.35 5.74 -0.03
C ASP A 83 0.02 6.31 -0.48
N GLU A 84 -1.00 6.20 0.35
CA GLU A 84 -2.36 6.66 0.06
C GLU A 84 -3.01 7.25 1.31
N ALA A 85 -3.93 8.20 1.08
CA ALA A 85 -4.78 8.79 2.09
C ALA A 85 -6.25 8.63 1.69
N GLN A 86 -7.14 8.38 2.67
CA GLN A 86 -8.59 8.32 2.51
C GLN A 86 -9.04 7.40 1.37
N LYS A 87 -8.38 6.26 1.21
CA LYS A 87 -8.70 5.30 0.17
C LYS A 87 -9.26 4.02 0.75
N GLU A 88 -10.43 3.61 0.24
CA GLU A 88 -11.08 2.36 0.66
C GLU A 88 -10.19 1.14 0.36
N VAL A 89 -10.11 0.24 1.35
CA VAL A 89 -9.45 -1.06 1.17
C VAL A 89 -10.41 -2.00 0.42
N PRO A 90 -10.04 -2.46 -0.78
CA PRO A 90 -10.92 -3.28 -1.60
C PRO A 90 -11.40 -4.53 -0.86
N GLY A 91 -12.72 -4.76 -0.86
CA GLY A 91 -13.33 -5.94 -0.25
C GLY A 91 -13.67 -5.82 1.24
N PHE A 92 -13.29 -4.73 1.93
CA PHE A 92 -13.52 -4.56 3.37
C PHE A 92 -14.48 -3.43 3.71
N TYR A 93 -14.82 -2.57 2.75
CA TYR A 93 -15.66 -1.36 2.99
C TYR A 93 -15.15 -0.51 4.17
N VAL A 94 -13.83 -0.39 4.24
CA VAL A 94 -13.12 0.37 5.26
C VAL A 94 -12.22 1.37 4.56
N THR A 95 -12.31 2.63 4.98
CA THR A 95 -11.45 3.71 4.51
C THR A 95 -10.54 4.12 5.67
N PRO A 96 -9.28 3.65 5.69
CA PRO A 96 -8.30 4.14 6.66
C PRO A 96 -7.87 5.56 6.31
N ASP A 97 -7.38 6.30 7.29
CA ASP A 97 -6.85 7.63 7.04
C ASP A 97 -5.62 7.58 6.16
N PHE A 98 -4.73 6.60 6.39
CA PHE A 98 -3.53 6.42 5.58
C PHE A 98 -3.20 4.93 5.37
N THR A 99 -2.49 4.64 4.26
CA THR A 99 -2.05 3.28 3.92
C THR A 99 -0.58 3.27 3.52
N TYR A 100 0.16 2.30 4.04
CA TYR A 100 1.53 1.93 3.65
C TYR A 100 1.48 0.58 2.95
N LYS A 101 1.67 0.57 1.63
CA LYS A 101 1.47 -0.62 0.79
C LYS A 101 2.54 -1.69 1.01
N GLU A 102 3.80 -1.28 1.07
CA GLU A 102 4.92 -2.23 1.21
C GLU A 102 4.83 -3.07 2.49
N THR A 103 4.27 -2.49 3.54
CA THR A 103 4.16 -3.14 4.85
C THR A 103 2.77 -3.68 5.14
N PHE A 104 1.82 -3.56 4.18
CA PHE A 104 0.40 -3.91 4.38
C PHE A 104 -0.17 -3.28 5.66
N THR A 105 0.17 -2.02 5.91
CA THR A 105 -0.23 -1.31 7.12
C THR A 105 -1.26 -0.23 6.80
N VAL A 106 -2.33 -0.20 7.59
CA VAL A 106 -3.34 0.85 7.57
C VAL A 106 -3.29 1.64 8.88
N VAL A 107 -3.44 2.93 8.78
CA VAL A 107 -3.34 3.86 9.90
C VAL A 107 -4.68 4.57 10.09
N PHE A 108 -5.14 4.62 11.33
CA PHE A 108 -6.29 5.38 11.76
C PHE A 108 -5.86 6.44 12.76
N ILE A 109 -6.40 7.65 12.63
CA ILE A 109 -6.15 8.77 13.52
C ILE A 109 -7.45 9.04 14.31
N ASP A 110 -7.54 8.47 15.50
CA ASP A 110 -8.75 8.57 16.31
C ASP A 110 -8.88 9.96 16.95
N GLY A 111 -9.87 10.70 16.47
CA GLY A 111 -10.28 11.97 17.04
C GLY A 111 -11.02 11.80 18.40
N PRO A 112 -11.52 12.89 19.00
CA PRO A 112 -12.35 12.83 20.20
C PRO A 112 -13.71 12.22 19.84
N HIS A 113 -13.90 10.96 20.18
CA HIS A 113 -15.20 10.30 20.00
C HIS A 113 -16.17 10.75 21.08
N HIS A 114 -17.22 11.45 20.67
CA HIS A 114 -18.44 11.54 21.47
C HIS A 114 -19.17 10.20 21.32
N GLU A 115 -19.21 9.49 22.43
CA GLU A 115 -19.83 8.20 22.70
C GLU A 115 -21.05 7.83 21.82
N LYS A 116 -20.83 6.91 20.89
CA LYS A 116 -21.89 5.98 20.49
C LYS A 116 -21.28 4.58 20.50
N SER A 117 -21.56 3.83 21.54
CA SER A 117 -21.03 2.48 21.77
C SER A 117 -21.23 1.50 20.61
N LEU A 118 -22.24 1.74 19.80
CA LEU A 118 -22.56 0.93 18.61
C LEU A 118 -21.60 1.23 17.47
N GLN A 119 -21.24 2.50 17.23
CA GLN A 119 -20.29 2.90 16.20
C GLN A 119 -18.89 2.36 16.50
N GLN A 120 -18.45 2.47 17.76
CA GLN A 120 -17.15 1.91 18.18
C GLN A 120 -17.06 0.39 17.99
N ARG A 121 -18.17 -0.34 18.24
CA ARG A 121 -18.20 -1.79 17.99
C ARG A 121 -18.08 -2.13 16.51
N LEU A 122 -18.73 -1.37 15.65
CA LEU A 122 -18.65 -1.55 14.19
C LEU A 122 -17.23 -1.23 13.68
N ASP A 123 -16.64 -0.15 14.15
CA ASP A 123 -15.29 0.25 13.77
C ASP A 123 -14.25 -0.77 14.26
N ASN A 124 -14.38 -1.26 15.49
CA ASN A 124 -13.52 -2.33 16.01
C ASN A 124 -13.66 -3.63 15.22
N LYS A 125 -14.88 -4.02 14.82
CA LYS A 125 -15.09 -5.19 13.99
C LYS A 125 -14.42 -5.04 12.64
N LYS A 126 -14.60 -3.90 11.97
CA LYS A 126 -13.96 -3.61 10.69
C LYS A 126 -12.43 -3.66 10.77
N ARG A 127 -11.86 -3.11 11.85
CA ARG A 127 -10.42 -3.19 12.12
C ARG A 127 -9.97 -4.64 12.32
N GLN A 128 -10.77 -5.45 13.03
CA GLN A 128 -10.47 -6.86 13.22
C GLN A 128 -10.52 -7.65 11.91
N ASP A 129 -11.51 -7.40 11.06
CA ASP A 129 -11.62 -8.02 9.74
C ASP A 129 -10.37 -7.73 8.88
N LEU A 130 -9.80 -6.53 8.97
CA LEU A 130 -8.54 -6.19 8.30
C LEU A 130 -7.35 -6.96 8.90
N ILE A 131 -7.27 -7.09 10.21
CA ILE A 131 -6.21 -7.86 10.90
C ILE A 131 -6.28 -9.32 10.50
N ASP A 132 -7.47 -9.90 10.48
CA ASP A 132 -7.70 -11.31 10.11
C ASP A 132 -7.32 -11.58 8.64
N ALA A 133 -7.40 -10.55 7.79
CA ALA A 133 -6.96 -10.59 6.40
C ALA A 133 -5.45 -10.34 6.21
N GLY A 134 -4.70 -10.14 7.30
CA GLY A 134 -3.25 -9.95 7.27
C GLY A 134 -2.78 -8.51 7.17
N PHE A 135 -3.68 -7.53 7.25
CA PHE A 135 -3.28 -6.13 7.39
C PHE A 135 -2.81 -5.85 8.81
N ARG A 136 -1.88 -4.94 8.95
CA ARG A 136 -1.52 -4.35 10.23
C ARG A 136 -2.32 -3.07 10.43
N VAL A 137 -2.93 -2.95 11.59
CA VAL A 137 -3.74 -1.79 11.95
C VAL A 137 -2.99 -1.01 13.03
N VAL A 138 -2.62 0.21 12.72
CA VAL A 138 -1.98 1.14 13.65
C VAL A 138 -2.94 2.27 13.94
N VAL A 139 -3.14 2.57 15.22
CA VAL A 139 -4.07 3.62 15.66
C VAL A 139 -3.30 4.69 16.41
N PHE A 140 -3.42 5.92 15.95
CA PHE A 140 -2.93 7.10 16.66
C PHE A 140 -4.10 7.79 17.35
N THR A 141 -3.91 8.15 18.60
CA THR A 141 -4.90 8.92 19.35
C THR A 141 -4.71 10.42 19.10
N LYS A 142 -5.71 11.20 19.47
CA LYS A 142 -5.65 12.69 19.42
C LYS A 142 -4.50 13.30 20.23
N ASP A 143 -3.99 12.59 21.22
CA ASP A 143 -2.87 13.06 22.04
C ASP A 143 -1.55 12.83 21.31
N SER A 144 -1.07 13.88 20.65
CA SER A 144 0.18 13.86 19.90
C SER A 144 1.43 13.54 20.74
N LYS A 145 1.36 13.67 22.06
CA LYS A 145 2.46 13.32 22.96
C LYS A 145 2.79 11.83 22.92
N ASN A 146 1.82 10.99 22.55
CA ASN A 146 2.00 9.55 22.46
C ASN A 146 2.53 9.10 21.10
N TRP A 147 2.49 9.94 20.07
CA TRP A 147 2.88 9.59 18.70
C TRP A 147 4.33 9.12 18.57
N PRO A 148 5.34 9.75 19.22
CA PRO A 148 6.72 9.28 19.15
C PRO A 148 6.90 7.84 19.63
N GLY A 149 6.13 7.42 20.64
CA GLY A 149 6.13 6.04 21.11
C GLY A 149 5.63 5.06 20.06
N VAL A 150 4.55 5.42 19.37
CA VAL A 150 3.97 4.61 18.27
C VAL A 150 4.92 4.56 17.08
N PHE A 151 5.51 5.66 16.66
CA PHE A 151 6.52 5.67 15.57
C PHE A 151 7.71 4.77 15.89
N LYS A 152 8.17 4.78 17.14
CA LYS A 152 9.28 3.92 17.58
C LYS A 152 8.89 2.44 17.59
N GLU A 153 7.68 2.11 18.05
CA GLU A 153 7.16 0.74 18.08
C GLU A 153 7.02 0.16 16.66
N TYR A 154 6.60 0.99 15.71
CA TYR A 154 6.39 0.59 14.32
C TYR A 154 7.44 1.20 13.37
N ASN A 155 8.72 1.29 13.81
CA ASN A 155 9.80 1.91 13.03
C ASN A 155 10.01 1.25 11.66
N TRP A 156 9.73 -0.03 11.54
CA TRP A 156 9.79 -0.77 10.28
C TRP A 156 8.71 -0.34 9.26
N VAL A 157 7.63 0.36 9.70
CA VAL A 157 6.62 1.02 8.82
C VAL A 157 7.04 2.44 8.52
N PHE A 158 7.39 3.20 9.57
CA PHE A 158 7.57 4.64 9.47
C PHE A 158 9.02 5.06 9.20
N GLY A 159 9.99 4.13 9.29
CA GLY A 159 11.41 4.46 9.28
C GLY A 159 11.88 5.03 10.61
N ASP A 160 13.21 5.06 10.79
CA ASP A 160 13.81 5.55 12.05
C ASP A 160 13.71 7.06 12.24
N GLY A 161 13.25 7.78 11.23
CA GLY A 161 13.30 9.25 11.19
C GLY A 161 14.71 9.77 10.90
N GLU A 162 14.82 10.99 10.45
CA GLU A 162 16.10 11.69 10.36
C GLU A 162 16.46 12.21 11.77
N LYS A 163 17.68 11.87 12.23
CA LYS A 163 18.26 12.44 13.44
C LYS A 163 18.80 13.83 13.18
#